data_8f6afc55627a9bf84706ac0b55b6ddd4
#
_entry.id   8f6afc55627a9bf84706ac0b55b6ddd4
#
_cell.length_a   1.000
_cell.length_b   1.000
_cell.length_c   1.000
_cell.angle_alpha   90.00
_cell.angle_beta   90.00
_cell.angle_gamma   90.00
#
_symmetry.space_group_name_H-M   'P 1'
#
loop_
_entity.id
_entity.type
_entity.pdbx_description
1 polymer ?
#
loop_
_entity_poly.entity_id
_entity_poly.type
_entity_poly.pdbx_seq_one_letter_code
_entity_poly.pdbx_strand_id
1 'polypeptide(L)'
;MGSGFSKFIFSASNKQINRAVLSDLSRLFTRNPVYYEILIFETMQKAAKESVILTENVYLESQFLQREVCIDFFFPATVSTEEPVSLLLINDGQDMEKMNFHKILDRLYSEKEIEPLLFVAIHAGEERKMEYGTQNHLDYKDRGAKAPLYTSFIFDELLPFIRQKYSIISFKEKAFAGFSLGGLSALDIVWNRPGEFTKAGIFSASLWWRSVDQNDEYYDDDKHRIMHQQIRNGKYAPWLKFFLQCGNLDEIKDRNKNGIIDSIDDTLDLIKELETKGYDRERDIYYLELADGHHDVFTWGRAMPVFLKWGWGIK
;
A
#
# COMPACT_ATOMS: atom_id res chain seq x y z
N MET A 1 -39.31 14.27 11.84
CA MET A 1 -39.72 14.25 10.43
C MET A 1 -38.89 15.31 9.71
N GLY A 2 -38.05 14.97 8.82
CA GLY A 2 -37.17 15.91 8.07
C GLY A 2 -35.85 15.28 7.73
N SER A 3 -35.85 14.57 6.60
CA SER A 3 -34.69 13.91 6.01
C SER A 3 -33.64 14.94 5.58
N GLY A 4 -32.47 14.93 6.22
CA GLY A 4 -31.32 15.71 5.80
C GLY A 4 -30.44 14.90 4.84
N PHE A 5 -30.76 14.91 3.56
CA PHE A 5 -29.80 14.48 2.53
C PHE A 5 -28.70 15.54 2.41
N SER A 6 -27.55 15.25 2.98
CA SER A 6 -26.36 16.09 2.82
C SER A 6 -25.82 15.98 1.39
N LYS A 7 -25.70 17.12 0.73
CA LYS A 7 -25.18 17.28 -0.63
C LYS A 7 -23.71 16.83 -0.68
N PHE A 8 -23.44 15.73 -1.35
CA PHE A 8 -22.09 15.35 -1.75
C PHE A 8 -21.61 16.30 -2.86
N ILE A 9 -20.59 17.10 -2.56
CA ILE A 9 -19.86 17.89 -3.56
C ILE A 9 -18.68 17.02 -3.99
N PHE A 10 -18.77 16.46 -5.21
CA PHE A 10 -17.66 15.79 -5.86
C PHE A 10 -16.67 16.83 -6.37
N SER A 11 -15.47 16.86 -5.78
CA SER A 11 -14.31 17.51 -6.39
C SER A 11 -13.59 16.49 -7.25
N ALA A 12 -13.94 16.43 -8.52
CA ALA A 12 -13.24 15.60 -9.49
C ALA A 12 -12.02 16.36 -10.03
N SER A 13 -10.81 16.00 -9.61
CA SER A 13 -9.59 16.45 -10.26
C SER A 13 -9.41 15.67 -11.58
N ASN A 14 -9.81 16.31 -12.68
CA ASN A 14 -9.76 15.76 -14.04
C ASN A 14 -8.37 15.90 -14.66
N LYS A 15 -7.65 14.81 -14.89
CA LYS A 15 -6.50 14.79 -15.82
C LYS A 15 -6.40 13.57 -16.75
N GLN A 16 -7.45 12.84 -17.02
CA GLN A 16 -7.40 11.75 -18.00
C GLN A 16 -8.56 11.74 -19.01
N ILE A 17 -8.86 12.87 -19.62
CA ILE A 17 -9.60 12.87 -20.89
C ILE A 17 -8.55 12.93 -22.01
N ASN A 18 -8.59 11.91 -22.88
CA ASN A 18 -7.67 11.76 -24.00
C ASN A 18 -7.59 13.05 -24.84
N ARG A 19 -6.40 13.60 -25.08
CA ARG A 19 -6.18 14.87 -25.80
C ARG A 19 -6.87 14.94 -27.18
N ALA A 20 -7.06 13.79 -27.82
CA ALA A 20 -7.76 13.71 -29.13
C ALA A 20 -9.26 14.04 -28.98
N VAL A 21 -9.92 13.58 -27.93
CA VAL A 21 -11.33 13.88 -27.63
C VAL A 21 -11.52 15.36 -27.31
N LEU A 22 -10.56 15.97 -26.59
CA LEU A 22 -10.59 17.40 -26.26
C LEU A 22 -10.39 18.31 -27.46
N SER A 23 -9.63 17.89 -28.51
CA SER A 23 -9.44 18.69 -29.71
C SER A 23 -10.69 18.76 -30.60
N ASP A 24 -11.47 17.70 -30.66
CA ASP A 24 -12.73 17.68 -31.43
C ASP A 24 -13.87 18.38 -30.67
N LEU A 25 -13.88 18.30 -29.33
CA LEU A 25 -14.84 18.99 -28.48
C LEU A 25 -14.61 20.52 -28.47
N SER A 26 -13.35 21.00 -28.60
CA SER A 26 -13.05 22.45 -28.63
C SER A 26 -13.68 23.17 -29.83
N ARG A 27 -13.93 22.47 -30.93
CA ARG A 27 -14.61 23.04 -32.11
C ARG A 27 -16.13 23.19 -31.92
N LEU A 28 -16.71 22.42 -30.98
CA LEU A 28 -18.15 22.51 -30.64
C LEU A 28 -18.41 23.58 -29.56
N PHE A 29 -17.40 23.98 -28.80
CA PHE A 29 -17.47 24.94 -27.70
C PHE A 29 -17.99 26.32 -28.16
N THR A 30 -17.65 26.73 -29.37
CA THR A 30 -18.01 28.07 -29.93
C THR A 30 -19.48 28.20 -30.31
N ARG A 31 -20.27 27.12 -30.29
CA ARG A 31 -21.67 27.15 -30.80
C ARG A 31 -22.75 27.04 -29.72
N ASN A 32 -22.52 26.36 -28.60
CA ASN A 32 -23.46 26.30 -27.51
C ASN A 32 -22.79 25.80 -26.20
N PRO A 33 -22.38 26.69 -25.28
CA PRO A 33 -21.68 26.31 -24.04
C PRO A 33 -22.52 25.43 -23.11
N VAL A 34 -23.83 25.58 -23.06
CA VAL A 34 -24.72 24.78 -22.20
C VAL A 34 -24.80 23.33 -22.70
N TYR A 35 -24.80 23.12 -23.99
CA TYR A 35 -24.80 21.78 -24.57
C TYR A 35 -23.50 21.02 -24.32
N TYR A 36 -22.39 21.77 -24.28
CA TYR A 36 -21.08 21.23 -23.99
C TYR A 36 -20.96 20.77 -22.51
N GLU A 37 -21.47 21.57 -21.58
CA GLU A 37 -21.52 21.19 -20.14
C GLU A 37 -22.38 19.95 -19.92
N ILE A 38 -23.52 19.85 -20.58
CA ILE A 38 -24.40 18.68 -20.52
C ILE A 38 -23.67 17.44 -21.08
N LEU A 39 -23.01 17.58 -22.23
CA LEU A 39 -22.30 16.47 -22.88
C LEU A 39 -21.10 15.99 -22.04
N ILE A 40 -20.36 16.92 -21.42
CA ILE A 40 -19.29 16.57 -20.47
C ILE A 40 -19.91 15.85 -19.28
N PHE A 41 -20.97 16.37 -18.70
CA PHE A 41 -21.64 15.80 -17.53
C PHE A 41 -22.19 14.39 -17.84
N GLU A 42 -22.83 14.19 -19.01
CA GLU A 42 -23.31 12.88 -19.45
C GLU A 42 -22.15 11.92 -19.73
N THR A 43 -21.05 12.39 -20.35
CA THR A 43 -19.86 11.59 -20.61
C THR A 43 -19.17 11.21 -19.29
N MET A 44 -19.10 12.13 -18.33
CA MET A 44 -18.56 11.86 -16.99
C MET A 44 -19.47 10.92 -16.20
N GLN A 45 -20.79 11.08 -16.27
CA GLN A 45 -21.74 10.13 -15.67
C GLN A 45 -21.66 8.75 -16.32
N LYS A 46 -21.47 8.68 -17.64
CA LYS A 46 -21.30 7.41 -18.35
C LYS A 46 -19.99 6.73 -17.99
N ALA A 47 -18.88 7.48 -17.93
CA ALA A 47 -17.58 6.96 -17.49
C ALA A 47 -17.62 6.51 -16.02
N ALA A 48 -18.29 7.26 -15.13
CA ALA A 48 -18.50 6.87 -13.74
C ALA A 48 -19.46 5.66 -13.59
N LYS A 49 -20.32 5.44 -14.57
CA LYS A 49 -21.25 4.29 -14.61
C LYS A 49 -20.61 3.03 -15.19
N GLU A 50 -19.48 3.18 -15.90
CA GLU A 50 -18.69 2.07 -16.46
C GLU A 50 -17.56 1.61 -15.54
N SER A 51 -17.10 2.45 -14.59
CA SER A 51 -16.09 2.03 -13.60
C SER A 51 -16.72 1.20 -12.50
N VAL A 52 -16.14 0.02 -12.24
CA VAL A 52 -16.56 -0.83 -11.13
C VAL A 52 -15.89 -0.42 -9.79
N ILE A 53 -14.97 0.57 -9.84
CA ILE A 53 -14.25 1.10 -8.68
C ILE A 53 -14.68 2.53 -8.39
N LEU A 54 -15.04 2.79 -7.14
CA LEU A 54 -15.20 4.14 -6.60
C LEU A 54 -13.90 4.57 -5.92
N THR A 55 -13.54 5.85 -6.10
CA THR A 55 -12.38 6.46 -5.47
C THR A 55 -12.80 7.70 -4.70
N GLU A 56 -12.22 7.88 -3.51
CA GLU A 56 -12.42 9.06 -2.69
C GLU A 56 -11.08 9.51 -2.13
N ASN A 57 -10.77 10.80 -2.25
CA ASN A 57 -9.60 11.42 -1.63
C ASN A 57 -10.04 12.18 -0.37
N VAL A 58 -9.37 11.95 0.74
CA VAL A 58 -9.68 12.54 2.05
C VAL A 58 -8.41 13.07 2.68
N TYR A 59 -8.55 14.16 3.41
CA TYR A 59 -7.49 14.72 4.24
C TYR A 59 -7.87 14.55 5.71
N LEU A 60 -6.99 13.90 6.47
CA LEU A 60 -7.16 13.65 7.90
C LEU A 60 -6.08 14.39 8.68
N GLU A 61 -6.50 15.33 9.54
CA GLU A 61 -5.57 16.02 10.47
C GLU A 61 -5.09 15.05 11.54
N SER A 62 -3.78 14.82 11.60
CA SER A 62 -3.17 13.91 12.57
C SER A 62 -2.53 14.68 13.71
N GLN A 63 -2.96 14.38 14.93
CA GLN A 63 -2.33 14.89 16.15
C GLN A 63 -0.98 14.23 16.43
N PHE A 64 -0.81 12.97 16.04
CA PHE A 64 0.46 12.27 16.21
C PHE A 64 1.52 12.75 15.23
N LEU A 65 1.16 12.94 13.96
CA LEU A 65 2.10 13.35 12.92
C LEU A 65 2.25 14.86 12.79
N GLN A 66 1.37 15.63 13.45
CA GLN A 66 1.34 17.10 13.41
C GLN A 66 1.27 17.64 11.97
N ARG A 67 0.48 16.96 11.13
CA ARG A 67 0.22 17.33 9.75
C ARG A 67 -1.10 16.75 9.25
N GLU A 68 -1.60 17.34 8.18
CA GLU A 68 -2.67 16.75 7.40
C GLU A 68 -2.13 15.56 6.58
N VAL A 69 -2.83 14.43 6.63
CA VAL A 69 -2.50 13.21 5.90
C VAL A 69 -3.51 13.02 4.77
N CYS A 70 -3.03 13.02 3.54
CA CYS A 70 -3.83 12.69 2.36
C CYS A 70 -4.01 11.18 2.29
N ILE A 71 -5.24 10.73 2.01
CA ILE A 71 -5.61 9.32 1.98
C ILE A 71 -6.52 9.07 0.80
N ASP A 72 -6.16 8.14 -0.07
CA ASP A 72 -7.02 7.67 -1.16
C ASP A 72 -7.72 6.39 -0.76
N PHE A 73 -9.03 6.38 -0.89
CA PHE A 73 -9.88 5.21 -0.72
C PHE A 73 -10.28 4.65 -2.08
N PHE A 74 -10.18 3.34 -2.24
CA PHE A 74 -10.67 2.63 -3.42
C PHE A 74 -11.56 1.47 -2.95
N PHE A 75 -12.72 1.33 -3.53
CA PHE A 75 -13.64 0.25 -3.20
C PHE A 75 -14.54 -0.09 -4.39
N PRO A 76 -14.91 -1.37 -4.58
CA PRO A 76 -15.83 -1.74 -5.63
C PRO A 76 -17.21 -1.13 -5.38
N ALA A 77 -17.84 -0.63 -6.44
CA ALA A 77 -19.15 0.02 -6.38
C ALA A 77 -20.27 -0.90 -5.81
N THR A 78 -20.03 -2.21 -5.78
CA THR A 78 -20.94 -3.24 -5.28
C THR A 78 -20.71 -3.62 -3.83
N VAL A 79 -19.71 -3.03 -3.13
CA VAL A 79 -19.47 -3.33 -1.72
C VAL A 79 -20.67 -2.91 -0.88
N SER A 80 -21.25 -3.87 -0.15
CA SER A 80 -22.19 -3.62 0.93
C SER A 80 -21.43 -3.49 2.25
N THR A 81 -21.76 -2.46 3.03
CA THR A 81 -21.21 -2.33 4.40
C THR A 81 -21.98 -3.17 5.43
N GLU A 82 -23.01 -3.89 4.99
CA GLU A 82 -23.79 -4.79 5.85
C GLU A 82 -23.02 -6.06 6.24
N GLU A 83 -22.04 -6.48 5.40
CA GLU A 83 -21.15 -7.59 5.70
C GLU A 83 -19.73 -7.11 5.97
N PRO A 84 -18.96 -7.84 6.82
CA PRO A 84 -17.56 -7.50 7.07
C PRO A 84 -16.72 -7.51 5.80
N VAL A 85 -16.14 -6.38 5.44
CA VAL A 85 -15.23 -6.23 4.29
C VAL A 85 -13.78 -6.42 4.73
N SER A 86 -12.93 -6.93 3.85
CA SER A 86 -11.48 -6.96 4.07
C SER A 86 -10.88 -5.57 3.88
N LEU A 87 -9.86 -5.21 4.67
CA LEU A 87 -9.14 -3.95 4.60
C LEU A 87 -7.70 -4.17 4.15
N LEU A 88 -7.25 -3.41 3.16
CA LEU A 88 -5.84 -3.31 2.80
C LEU A 88 -5.37 -1.87 2.97
N LEU A 89 -4.48 -1.64 3.95
CA LEU A 89 -3.71 -0.40 4.08
C LEU A 89 -2.49 -0.46 3.15
N ILE A 90 -2.17 0.65 2.48
CA ILE A 90 -1.03 0.73 1.56
C ILE A 90 -0.25 2.01 1.86
N ASN A 91 1.03 1.88 2.17
CA ASN A 91 1.96 3.00 2.29
C ASN A 91 2.29 3.59 0.92
N ASP A 92 2.68 4.86 0.89
CA ASP A 92 3.05 5.61 -0.32
C ASP A 92 1.88 5.78 -1.31
N GLY A 93 0.72 6.19 -0.79
CA GLY A 93 -0.51 6.44 -1.55
C GLY A 93 -0.33 7.36 -2.75
N GLN A 94 0.61 8.32 -2.68
CA GLN A 94 0.95 9.23 -3.80
C GLN A 94 1.41 8.50 -5.08
N ASP A 95 1.80 7.25 -4.99
CA ASP A 95 2.26 6.44 -6.11
C ASP A 95 1.14 5.68 -6.82
N MET A 96 -0.08 5.67 -6.28
CA MET A 96 -1.21 4.89 -6.83
C MET A 96 -1.61 5.34 -8.23
N GLU A 97 -1.59 6.66 -8.51
CA GLU A 97 -1.88 7.18 -9.85
C GLU A 97 -0.81 6.72 -10.85
N LYS A 98 0.48 6.85 -10.51
CA LYS A 98 1.61 6.43 -11.36
C LYS A 98 1.61 4.93 -11.61
N MET A 99 1.18 4.14 -10.61
CA MET A 99 1.00 2.69 -10.70
C MET A 99 -0.17 2.30 -11.62
N ASN A 100 -1.07 3.21 -11.95
CA ASN A 100 -2.38 2.93 -12.55
C ASN A 100 -3.24 2.00 -11.68
N PHE A 101 -3.19 2.16 -10.36
CA PHE A 101 -3.83 1.27 -9.39
C PHE A 101 -5.34 1.12 -9.64
N HIS A 102 -6.03 2.22 -9.95
CA HIS A 102 -7.44 2.18 -10.31
C HIS A 102 -7.73 1.22 -11.47
N LYS A 103 -6.92 1.25 -12.54
CA LYS A 103 -7.09 0.34 -13.69
C LYS A 103 -6.79 -1.11 -13.34
N ILE A 104 -5.82 -1.34 -12.44
CA ILE A 104 -5.54 -2.68 -11.93
C ILE A 104 -6.77 -3.24 -11.22
N LEU A 105 -7.39 -2.45 -10.34
CA LEU A 105 -8.58 -2.84 -9.61
C LEU A 105 -9.78 -3.02 -10.54
N ASP A 106 -10.05 -2.07 -11.46
CA ASP A 106 -11.12 -2.17 -12.44
C ASP A 106 -11.07 -3.49 -13.20
N ARG A 107 -9.87 -3.89 -13.66
CA ARG A 107 -9.67 -5.17 -14.34
C ARG A 107 -9.97 -6.34 -13.43
N LEU A 108 -9.34 -6.40 -12.25
CA LEU A 108 -9.47 -7.53 -11.32
C LEU A 108 -10.92 -7.75 -10.89
N TYR A 109 -11.70 -6.68 -10.67
CA TYR A 109 -13.11 -6.80 -10.33
C TYR A 109 -14.02 -7.09 -11.53
N SER A 110 -13.75 -6.52 -12.70
CA SER A 110 -14.49 -6.84 -13.92
C SER A 110 -14.34 -8.31 -14.32
N GLU A 111 -13.15 -8.86 -14.12
CA GLU A 111 -12.81 -10.26 -14.38
C GLU A 111 -13.19 -11.19 -13.20
N LYS A 112 -13.69 -10.64 -12.09
CA LYS A 112 -14.07 -11.36 -10.86
C LYS A 112 -12.92 -12.20 -10.30
N GLU A 113 -11.72 -11.66 -10.35
CA GLU A 113 -10.51 -12.37 -9.91
C GLU A 113 -10.23 -12.24 -8.41
N ILE A 114 -10.78 -11.21 -7.73
CA ILE A 114 -10.58 -10.98 -6.29
C ILE A 114 -11.89 -10.69 -5.55
N GLU A 115 -11.92 -11.04 -4.25
CA GLU A 115 -13.00 -10.68 -3.34
C GLU A 115 -13.05 -9.16 -3.11
N PRO A 116 -14.22 -8.59 -2.72
CA PRO A 116 -14.33 -7.18 -2.39
C PRO A 116 -13.43 -6.76 -1.22
N LEU A 117 -12.68 -5.65 -1.40
CA LEU A 117 -11.84 -5.04 -0.39
C LEU A 117 -12.06 -3.53 -0.32
N LEU A 118 -11.85 -2.97 0.86
CA LEU A 118 -11.58 -1.54 1.04
C LEU A 118 -10.05 -1.33 0.99
N PHE A 119 -9.58 -0.57 0.02
CA PHE A 119 -8.18 -0.17 -0.10
C PHE A 119 -8.01 1.24 0.45
N VAL A 120 -6.99 1.45 1.25
CA VAL A 120 -6.68 2.72 1.91
C VAL A 120 -5.22 3.05 1.67
N ALA A 121 -4.95 3.90 0.71
CA ALA A 121 -3.61 4.30 0.32
C ALA A 121 -3.22 5.60 1.04
N ILE A 122 -2.23 5.51 1.92
CA ILE A 122 -1.80 6.56 2.83
C ILE A 122 -0.63 7.31 2.20
N HIS A 123 -0.80 8.61 1.91
CA HIS A 123 0.27 9.41 1.35
C HIS A 123 1.35 9.72 2.38
N ALA A 124 2.59 9.49 1.99
CA ALA A 124 3.74 9.94 2.79
C ALA A 124 3.84 11.47 2.79
N GLY A 125 4.28 12.02 3.92
CA GLY A 125 4.63 13.43 4.05
C GLY A 125 6.09 13.71 3.70
N GLU A 126 6.51 14.96 3.87
CA GLU A 126 7.89 15.40 3.66
C GLU A 126 8.88 14.67 4.59
N GLU A 127 8.42 14.30 5.77
CA GLU A 127 9.20 13.58 6.77
C GLU A 127 9.13 12.05 6.62
N ARG A 128 8.80 11.53 5.43
CA ARG A 128 8.65 10.10 5.16
C ARG A 128 9.76 9.24 5.78
N LYS A 129 11.01 9.69 5.75
CA LYS A 129 12.15 8.93 6.31
C LYS A 129 12.18 8.92 7.83
N MET A 130 11.47 9.82 8.48
CA MET A 130 11.32 9.87 9.94
C MET A 130 10.07 9.11 10.38
N GLU A 131 8.97 9.20 9.61
CA GLU A 131 7.70 8.53 9.89
C GLU A 131 7.72 7.04 9.58
N TYR A 132 8.50 6.61 8.57
CA TYR A 132 8.67 5.21 8.21
C TYR A 132 9.94 4.62 8.84
N GLY A 133 9.95 3.29 8.99
CA GLY A 133 11.03 2.53 9.62
C GLY A 133 10.47 1.50 10.59
N THR A 134 11.26 1.15 11.59
CA THR A 134 10.84 0.23 12.66
C THR A 134 10.51 1.01 13.94
N GLN A 135 9.35 0.70 14.56
CA GLN A 135 8.85 1.48 15.70
C GLN A 135 9.72 1.43 16.95
N ASN A 136 10.53 0.37 17.11
CA ASN A 136 11.30 0.13 18.34
C ASN A 136 12.79 0.50 18.22
N HIS A 137 13.29 0.69 16.99
CA HIS A 137 14.71 0.92 16.74
C HIS A 137 14.94 1.87 15.58
N LEU A 138 15.73 2.90 15.83
CA LEU A 138 16.23 3.79 14.78
C LEU A 138 17.28 3.06 13.93
N ASP A 139 17.48 3.52 12.70
CA ASP A 139 18.66 3.11 11.97
C ASP A 139 19.91 3.91 12.43
N TYR A 140 21.07 3.54 11.93
CA TYR A 140 22.35 4.18 12.28
C TYR A 140 22.47 5.68 11.87
N LYS A 141 21.48 6.23 11.19
CA LYS A 141 21.34 7.66 10.84
C LYS A 141 20.20 8.36 11.56
N ASP A 142 19.71 7.77 12.64
CA ASP A 142 18.58 8.26 13.43
C ASP A 142 17.27 8.42 12.62
N ARG A 143 17.13 7.72 11.47
CA ARG A 143 15.88 7.68 10.71
C ARG A 143 14.86 6.77 11.42
N GLY A 144 13.58 7.03 11.18
CA GLY A 144 12.50 6.29 11.84
C GLY A 144 12.11 6.84 13.21
N ALA A 145 12.59 8.02 13.61
CA ALA A 145 12.31 8.58 14.93
C ALA A 145 10.81 8.87 15.18
N LYS A 146 10.01 9.00 14.12
CA LYS A 146 8.56 9.18 14.18
C LYS A 146 7.77 7.89 13.85
N ALA A 147 8.43 6.74 13.63
CA ALA A 147 7.74 5.47 13.34
C ALA A 147 6.76 5.05 14.45
N PRO A 148 7.04 5.25 15.75
CA PRO A 148 6.04 5.04 16.80
C PRO A 148 4.81 5.93 16.65
N LEU A 149 4.99 7.21 16.27
CA LEU A 149 3.90 8.15 16.06
C LEU A 149 3.08 7.77 14.82
N TYR A 150 3.74 7.30 13.75
CA TYR A 150 3.04 6.77 12.59
C TYR A 150 2.21 5.53 12.93
N THR A 151 2.73 4.65 13.77
CA THR A 151 1.97 3.51 14.29
C THR A 151 0.74 3.97 15.09
N SER A 152 0.89 4.95 15.98
CA SER A 152 -0.26 5.53 16.72
C SER A 152 -1.26 6.20 15.78
N PHE A 153 -0.82 6.93 14.76
CA PHE A 153 -1.71 7.47 13.73
C PHE A 153 -2.57 6.37 13.08
N ILE A 154 -1.98 5.23 12.70
CA ILE A 154 -2.72 4.12 12.09
C ILE A 154 -3.80 3.58 13.03
N PHE A 155 -3.47 3.32 14.32
CA PHE A 155 -4.38 2.63 15.23
C PHE A 155 -5.35 3.56 15.94
N ASP A 156 -4.92 4.76 16.30
CA ASP A 156 -5.65 5.64 17.19
C ASP A 156 -6.41 6.75 16.43
N GLU A 157 -6.03 7.00 15.15
CA GLU A 157 -6.70 8.01 14.31
C GLU A 157 -7.29 7.40 13.03
N LEU A 158 -6.48 6.74 12.19
CA LEU A 158 -6.92 6.29 10.88
C LEU A 158 -7.95 5.15 10.93
N LEU A 159 -7.69 4.08 11.67
CA LEU A 159 -8.64 2.95 11.76
C LEU A 159 -9.98 3.35 12.40
N PRO A 160 -10.03 4.15 13.48
CA PRO A 160 -11.28 4.73 14.00
C PRO A 160 -12.00 5.61 12.97
N PHE A 161 -11.28 6.48 12.26
CA PHE A 161 -11.84 7.31 11.20
C PHE A 161 -12.49 6.48 10.08
N ILE A 162 -11.81 5.42 9.59
CA ILE A 162 -12.36 4.54 8.56
C ILE A 162 -13.66 3.88 9.03
N ARG A 163 -13.66 3.34 10.26
CA ARG A 163 -14.85 2.71 10.85
C ARG A 163 -16.03 3.67 10.94
N GLN A 164 -15.79 4.88 11.42
CA GLN A 164 -16.82 5.90 11.55
C GLN A 164 -17.34 6.36 10.19
N LYS A 165 -16.43 6.66 9.25
CA LYS A 165 -16.76 7.18 7.92
C LYS A 165 -17.63 6.22 7.11
N TYR A 166 -17.31 4.93 7.14
CA TYR A 166 -18.00 3.91 6.35
C TYR A 166 -18.95 3.03 7.17
N SER A 167 -19.19 3.39 8.45
CA SER A 167 -20.06 2.61 9.38
C SER A 167 -19.66 1.15 9.51
N ILE A 168 -18.35 0.85 9.45
CA ILE A 168 -17.82 -0.51 9.52
C ILE A 168 -17.63 -0.91 10.98
N ILE A 169 -18.39 -1.92 11.44
CA ILE A 169 -18.30 -2.45 12.80
C ILE A 169 -17.04 -3.30 12.95
N SER A 170 -16.77 -4.19 11.99
CA SER A 170 -15.62 -5.09 11.99
C SER A 170 -15.13 -5.35 10.58
N PHE A 171 -13.83 -5.59 10.44
CA PHE A 171 -13.25 -6.07 9.19
C PHE A 171 -13.20 -7.60 9.19
N LYS A 172 -13.43 -8.22 8.01
CA LYS A 172 -13.23 -9.66 7.81
C LYS A 172 -11.78 -10.05 8.09
N GLU A 173 -10.87 -9.26 7.56
CA GLU A 173 -9.42 -9.32 7.85
C GLU A 173 -8.77 -7.97 7.50
N LYS A 174 -7.57 -7.77 8.01
CA LYS A 174 -6.75 -6.58 7.71
C LYS A 174 -5.39 -7.00 7.20
N ALA A 175 -4.89 -6.27 6.19
CA ALA A 175 -3.55 -6.41 5.67
C ALA A 175 -2.88 -5.03 5.56
N PHE A 176 -1.55 -5.04 5.54
CA PHE A 176 -0.78 -3.84 5.30
C PHE A 176 0.28 -4.10 4.24
N ALA A 177 0.39 -3.21 3.27
CA ALA A 177 1.38 -3.29 2.20
C ALA A 177 2.16 -2.00 2.06
N GLY A 178 3.33 -2.08 1.41
CA GLY A 178 4.14 -0.91 1.11
C GLY A 178 5.35 -1.23 0.24
N PHE A 179 5.99 -0.17 -0.22
CA PHE A 179 7.09 -0.21 -1.18
C PHE A 179 8.35 0.37 -0.53
N SER A 180 9.53 -0.22 -0.81
CA SER A 180 10.78 0.31 -0.30
C SER A 180 10.75 0.50 1.23
N LEU A 181 10.98 1.71 1.73
CA LEU A 181 10.89 2.03 3.15
C LEU A 181 9.45 1.87 3.69
N GLY A 182 8.43 2.13 2.85
CA GLY A 182 7.03 1.86 3.18
C GLY A 182 6.73 0.38 3.38
N GLY A 183 7.43 -0.50 2.64
CA GLY A 183 7.35 -1.96 2.82
C GLY A 183 7.95 -2.43 4.14
N LEU A 184 9.10 -1.88 4.53
CA LEU A 184 9.67 -2.12 5.85
C LEU A 184 8.71 -1.70 6.98
N SER A 185 8.13 -0.50 6.86
CA SER A 185 7.20 0.03 7.86
C SER A 185 5.93 -0.82 7.97
N ALA A 186 5.38 -1.27 6.84
CA ALA A 186 4.22 -2.16 6.83
C ALA A 186 4.53 -3.50 7.51
N LEU A 187 5.70 -4.09 7.23
CA LEU A 187 6.15 -5.33 7.87
C LEU A 187 6.34 -5.15 9.37
N ASP A 188 6.99 -4.08 9.80
CA ASP A 188 7.20 -3.77 11.23
C ASP A 188 5.88 -3.66 11.99
N ILE A 189 4.91 -2.93 11.43
CA ILE A 189 3.59 -2.75 12.04
C ILE A 189 2.84 -4.08 12.13
N VAL A 190 2.80 -4.87 11.04
CA VAL A 190 2.13 -6.19 11.03
C VAL A 190 2.77 -7.13 12.03
N TRP A 191 4.11 -7.16 12.10
CA TRP A 191 4.85 -8.02 13.01
C TRP A 191 4.62 -7.67 14.48
N ASN A 192 4.59 -6.38 14.82
CA ASN A 192 4.41 -5.91 16.19
C ASN A 192 2.93 -5.84 16.62
N ARG A 193 1.98 -5.96 15.69
CA ARG A 193 0.53 -5.98 15.93
C ARG A 193 -0.16 -7.21 15.30
N PRO A 194 0.31 -8.43 15.60
CA PRO A 194 -0.19 -9.64 14.93
C PRO A 194 -1.69 -9.91 15.20
N GLY A 195 -2.25 -9.40 16.29
CA GLY A 195 -3.68 -9.50 16.58
C GLY A 195 -4.56 -8.63 15.69
N GLU A 196 -3.97 -7.68 14.96
CA GLU A 196 -4.70 -6.75 14.10
C GLU A 196 -4.67 -7.14 12.62
N PHE A 197 -3.65 -7.86 12.19
CA PHE A 197 -3.41 -8.18 10.79
C PHE A 197 -3.31 -9.68 10.52
N THR A 198 -3.57 -10.04 9.27
CA THR A 198 -3.40 -11.41 8.76
C THR A 198 -2.36 -11.51 7.65
N LYS A 199 -2.05 -10.40 6.95
CA LYS A 199 -1.13 -10.41 5.81
C LYS A 199 -0.25 -9.15 5.78
N ALA A 200 0.99 -9.32 5.30
CA ALA A 200 1.88 -8.23 4.92
C ALA A 200 2.26 -8.34 3.45
N GLY A 201 2.16 -7.22 2.70
CA GLY A 201 2.60 -7.09 1.30
C GLY A 201 3.85 -6.22 1.22
N ILE A 202 5.00 -6.79 0.85
CA ILE A 202 6.31 -6.18 0.99
C ILE A 202 6.98 -6.15 -0.39
N PHE A 203 7.08 -4.94 -0.98
CA PHE A 203 7.60 -4.75 -2.33
C PHE A 203 8.95 -4.03 -2.27
N SER A 204 10.02 -4.70 -2.72
CA SER A 204 11.40 -4.19 -2.74
C SER A 204 11.75 -3.46 -1.44
N ALA A 205 11.42 -4.05 -0.29
CA ALA A 205 11.47 -3.36 0.99
C ALA A 205 12.90 -3.03 1.42
N SER A 206 13.05 -1.96 2.20
CA SER A 206 14.34 -1.50 2.74
C SER A 206 14.82 -2.40 3.90
N LEU A 207 14.96 -3.71 3.65
CA LEU A 207 15.34 -4.70 4.65
C LEU A 207 16.82 -4.58 5.09
N TRP A 208 17.60 -3.77 4.37
CA TRP A 208 18.92 -3.30 4.79
C TRP A 208 18.90 -2.38 6.03
N TRP A 209 17.74 -2.03 6.56
CA TRP A 209 17.58 -1.18 7.75
C TRP A 209 18.38 -1.73 8.93
N ARG A 210 19.38 -0.96 9.36
CA ARG A 210 20.43 -1.46 10.27
C ARG A 210 20.81 -0.48 11.36
N SER A 211 21.27 -0.99 12.50
CA SER A 211 21.71 -0.21 13.66
C SER A 211 23.15 0.26 13.60
N VAL A 212 23.97 -0.29 12.70
CA VAL A 212 25.39 0.06 12.48
C VAL A 212 25.61 0.23 10.98
N ASP A 213 26.47 1.19 10.55
CA ASP A 213 26.82 1.35 9.14
C ASP A 213 27.52 0.09 8.61
N GLN A 214 27.17 -0.34 7.40
CA GLN A 214 27.81 -1.53 6.77
C GLN A 214 29.31 -1.39 6.51
N ASN A 215 29.82 -0.14 6.50
CA ASN A 215 31.25 0.13 6.32
C ASN A 215 32.01 0.20 7.64
N ASP A 216 31.30 0.06 8.78
CA ASP A 216 31.92 0.00 10.10
C ASP A 216 32.58 -1.36 10.30
N GLU A 217 33.75 -1.39 10.93
CA GLU A 217 34.51 -2.62 11.20
C GLU A 217 33.76 -3.60 12.12
N TYR A 218 32.83 -3.11 12.91
CA TYR A 218 31.97 -3.93 13.81
C TYR A 218 30.66 -4.37 13.17
N TYR A 219 30.41 -4.02 11.89
CA TYR A 219 29.20 -4.43 11.22
C TYR A 219 29.11 -5.94 11.03
N ASP A 220 27.96 -6.49 11.32
CA ASP A 220 27.65 -7.90 11.21
C ASP A 220 26.18 -8.02 10.72
N ASP A 221 25.97 -8.64 9.56
CA ASP A 221 24.64 -8.81 8.94
C ASP A 221 23.65 -9.51 9.87
N ASP A 222 24.12 -10.50 10.64
CA ASP A 222 23.29 -11.27 11.54
C ASP A 222 22.87 -10.52 12.80
N LYS A 223 23.57 -9.44 13.17
CA LYS A 223 23.32 -8.70 14.41
C LYS A 223 22.70 -7.32 14.18
N HIS A 224 22.97 -6.70 13.04
CA HIS A 224 22.68 -5.29 12.88
C HIS A 224 21.54 -4.97 11.92
N ARG A 225 21.03 -5.96 11.13
CA ARG A 225 19.81 -5.79 10.34
C ARG A 225 18.58 -5.89 11.26
N ILE A 226 17.97 -4.74 11.52
CA ILE A 226 16.98 -4.58 12.60
C ILE A 226 15.74 -5.47 12.41
N MET A 227 15.16 -5.52 11.21
CA MET A 227 13.94 -6.29 10.98
C MET A 227 14.18 -7.81 11.09
N HIS A 228 15.33 -8.30 10.63
CA HIS A 228 15.73 -9.70 10.81
C HIS A 228 15.85 -10.06 12.30
N GLN A 229 16.47 -9.18 13.09
CA GLN A 229 16.56 -9.36 14.54
C GLN A 229 15.19 -9.35 15.22
N GLN A 230 14.27 -8.47 14.78
CA GLN A 230 12.91 -8.45 15.33
C GLN A 230 12.17 -9.77 15.06
N ILE A 231 12.28 -10.33 13.84
CA ILE A 231 11.68 -11.63 13.54
C ILE A 231 12.34 -12.74 14.35
N ARG A 232 13.67 -12.80 14.37
CA ARG A 232 14.45 -13.80 15.11
C ARG A 232 14.07 -13.84 16.59
N ASN A 233 13.90 -12.69 17.22
CA ASN A 233 13.62 -12.56 18.65
C ASN A 233 12.12 -12.47 18.98
N GLY A 234 11.26 -12.26 17.99
CA GLY A 234 9.83 -12.09 18.17
C GLY A 234 9.07 -13.40 18.36
N LYS A 235 7.75 -13.29 18.54
CA LYS A 235 6.86 -14.44 18.75
C LYS A 235 6.23 -14.89 17.45
N TYR A 236 6.08 -16.19 17.29
CA TYR A 236 5.34 -16.80 16.17
C TYR A 236 3.84 -16.51 16.28
N ALA A 237 3.25 -16.07 15.18
CA ALA A 237 1.80 -15.85 15.04
C ALA A 237 1.30 -16.63 13.81
N PRO A 238 0.73 -17.84 14.00
CA PRO A 238 0.51 -18.82 12.93
C PRO A 238 -0.49 -18.40 11.85
N TRP A 239 -1.23 -17.31 12.05
CA TRP A 239 -2.19 -16.77 11.08
C TRP A 239 -1.58 -15.73 10.14
N LEU A 240 -0.37 -15.20 10.43
CA LEU A 240 0.28 -14.22 9.56
C LEU A 240 0.79 -14.87 8.29
N LYS A 241 0.63 -14.14 7.19
CA LYS A 241 1.15 -14.51 5.87
C LYS A 241 1.90 -13.34 5.25
N PHE A 242 2.92 -13.66 4.45
CA PHE A 242 3.85 -12.69 3.90
C PHE A 242 3.96 -12.84 2.39
N PHE A 243 3.69 -11.75 1.68
CA PHE A 243 4.04 -11.61 0.27
C PHE A 243 5.27 -10.73 0.18
N LEU A 244 6.35 -11.25 -0.42
CA LEU A 244 7.59 -10.50 -0.61
C LEU A 244 7.90 -10.44 -2.11
N GLN A 245 8.28 -9.26 -2.59
CA GLN A 245 8.66 -9.06 -3.99
C GLN A 245 9.96 -8.31 -4.09
N CYS A 246 10.83 -8.73 -5.01
CA CYS A 246 12.05 -8.02 -5.42
C CYS A 246 12.15 -7.97 -6.94
N GLY A 247 12.90 -6.99 -7.45
CA GLY A 247 13.36 -6.96 -8.85
C GLY A 247 14.85 -7.25 -8.93
N ASN A 248 15.28 -7.99 -9.96
CA ASN A 248 16.71 -8.31 -10.15
C ASN A 248 17.55 -7.09 -10.53
N LEU A 249 16.90 -5.99 -10.85
CA LEU A 249 17.53 -4.71 -11.18
C LEU A 249 17.15 -3.61 -10.16
N ASP A 250 16.74 -3.99 -8.95
CA ASP A 250 16.40 -3.05 -7.87
C ASP A 250 17.61 -2.19 -7.48
N GLU A 251 18.80 -2.75 -7.54
CA GLU A 251 20.09 -2.09 -7.28
C GLU A 251 21.25 -2.86 -7.93
N ILE A 252 22.47 -2.43 -7.69
CA ILE A 252 23.70 -3.08 -8.19
C ILE A 252 24.65 -3.51 -7.04
N LYS A 253 24.27 -3.25 -5.78
CA LYS A 253 25.11 -3.57 -4.63
C LYS A 253 25.05 -5.06 -4.34
N ASP A 254 26.20 -5.62 -4.05
CA ASP A 254 26.45 -7.00 -3.63
C ASP A 254 27.57 -6.95 -2.58
N ARG A 255 27.18 -6.76 -1.29
CA ARG A 255 28.12 -6.50 -0.19
C ARG A 255 28.97 -7.69 0.19
N ASN A 256 28.43 -8.88 0.00
CA ASN A 256 29.10 -10.14 0.36
C ASN A 256 29.76 -10.83 -0.87
N LYS A 257 29.59 -10.25 -2.08
CA LYS A 257 30.16 -10.72 -3.36
C LYS A 257 29.76 -12.15 -3.73
N ASN A 258 28.52 -12.50 -3.45
CA ASN A 258 27.96 -13.81 -3.77
C ASN A 258 27.28 -13.86 -5.16
N GLY A 259 27.22 -12.74 -5.89
CA GLY A 259 26.57 -12.59 -7.19
C GLY A 259 25.08 -12.27 -7.12
N ILE A 260 24.53 -12.02 -5.93
CA ILE A 260 23.14 -11.64 -5.68
C ILE A 260 23.14 -10.22 -5.13
N ILE A 261 22.24 -9.35 -5.62
CA ILE A 261 22.13 -7.99 -5.13
C ILE A 261 21.58 -7.95 -3.70
N ASP A 262 22.00 -6.95 -2.91
CA ASP A 262 21.68 -6.83 -1.49
C ASP A 262 20.18 -6.86 -1.19
N SER A 263 19.33 -6.26 -2.03
CA SER A 263 17.88 -6.26 -1.84
C SER A 263 17.26 -7.66 -1.90
N ILE A 264 17.77 -8.53 -2.76
CA ILE A 264 17.35 -9.94 -2.87
C ILE A 264 17.93 -10.73 -1.69
N ASP A 265 19.22 -10.59 -1.39
CA ASP A 265 19.85 -11.27 -0.26
C ASP A 265 19.17 -10.95 1.06
N ASP A 266 18.91 -9.67 1.35
CA ASP A 266 18.21 -9.24 2.56
C ASP A 266 16.80 -9.84 2.64
N THR A 267 16.12 -9.96 1.49
CA THR A 267 14.77 -10.56 1.44
C THR A 267 14.81 -12.07 1.66
N LEU A 268 15.77 -12.78 1.04
CA LEU A 268 15.91 -14.23 1.21
C LEU A 268 16.35 -14.59 2.64
N ASP A 269 17.20 -13.78 3.25
CA ASP A 269 17.59 -13.97 4.65
C ASP A 269 16.42 -13.70 5.61
N LEU A 270 15.58 -12.68 5.33
CA LEU A 270 14.37 -12.47 6.11
C LEU A 270 13.41 -13.66 6.01
N ILE A 271 13.27 -14.25 4.83
CA ILE A 271 12.48 -15.45 4.63
C ILE A 271 13.01 -16.62 5.47
N LYS A 272 14.33 -16.83 5.52
CA LYS A 272 14.95 -17.84 6.39
C LYS A 272 14.64 -17.60 7.88
N GLU A 273 14.63 -16.34 8.33
CA GLU A 273 14.21 -16.02 9.70
C GLU A 273 12.75 -16.38 9.95
N LEU A 274 11.85 -16.10 8.99
CA LEU A 274 10.44 -16.48 9.07
C LEU A 274 10.27 -18.01 9.11
N GLU A 275 10.97 -18.76 8.23
CA GLU A 275 10.96 -20.23 8.21
C GLU A 275 11.49 -20.80 9.54
N THR A 276 12.59 -20.26 10.05
CA THR A 276 13.15 -20.65 11.36
C THR A 276 12.16 -20.38 12.50
N LYS A 277 11.33 -19.34 12.38
CA LYS A 277 10.29 -19.00 13.33
C LYS A 277 9.10 -19.97 13.27
N GLY A 278 8.92 -20.72 12.18
CA GLY A 278 7.88 -21.74 12.02
C GLY A 278 6.87 -21.46 10.89
N TYR A 279 7.09 -20.40 10.09
CA TYR A 279 6.26 -20.16 8.91
C TYR A 279 6.63 -21.12 7.77
N ASP A 280 5.62 -21.67 7.14
CA ASP A 280 5.78 -22.60 6.03
C ASP A 280 6.00 -21.86 4.71
N ARG A 281 7.04 -22.26 3.96
CA ARG A 281 7.45 -21.61 2.72
C ARG A 281 6.36 -21.59 1.64
N GLU A 282 5.56 -22.62 1.55
CA GLU A 282 4.56 -22.78 0.50
C GLU A 282 3.20 -22.22 0.91
N ARG A 283 2.88 -22.29 2.21
CA ARG A 283 1.57 -21.91 2.73
C ARG A 283 1.49 -20.47 3.22
N ASP A 284 2.55 -19.99 3.90
CA ASP A 284 2.53 -18.73 4.64
C ASP A 284 3.36 -17.63 4.00
N ILE A 285 4.28 -18.00 3.08
CA ILE A 285 5.21 -17.07 2.44
C ILE A 285 5.08 -17.20 0.92
N TYR A 286 4.83 -16.08 0.24
CA TYR A 286 4.89 -16.00 -1.22
C TYR A 286 6.02 -15.06 -1.62
N TYR A 287 7.00 -15.57 -2.35
CA TYR A 287 8.11 -14.78 -2.88
C TYR A 287 8.00 -14.65 -4.40
N LEU A 288 8.01 -13.40 -4.88
CA LEU A 288 7.98 -13.04 -6.29
C LEU A 288 9.24 -12.29 -6.67
N GLU A 289 10.06 -12.86 -7.54
CA GLU A 289 11.22 -12.21 -8.13
C GLU A 289 10.94 -11.85 -9.59
N LEU A 290 11.08 -10.57 -9.94
CA LEU A 290 10.89 -10.09 -11.30
C LEU A 290 12.26 -9.90 -11.97
N ALA A 291 12.59 -10.74 -12.95
CA ALA A 291 13.90 -10.79 -13.62
C ALA A 291 14.31 -9.44 -14.27
N ASP A 292 13.33 -8.67 -14.76
CA ASP A 292 13.50 -7.35 -15.36
C ASP A 292 12.97 -6.22 -14.47
N GLY A 293 12.74 -6.51 -13.20
CA GLY A 293 12.17 -5.56 -12.23
C GLY A 293 13.22 -4.58 -11.72
N HIS A 294 12.82 -3.30 -11.64
CA HIS A 294 13.58 -2.20 -11.05
C HIS A 294 12.94 -1.71 -9.76
N HIS A 295 13.69 -0.96 -8.96
CA HIS A 295 13.20 -0.33 -7.73
C HIS A 295 12.30 0.87 -8.05
N ASP A 296 11.14 0.61 -8.66
CA ASP A 296 10.23 1.66 -9.12
C ASP A 296 8.75 1.27 -9.07
N VAL A 297 7.91 2.29 -9.15
CA VAL A 297 6.44 2.17 -9.10
C VAL A 297 5.90 1.32 -10.24
N PHE A 298 6.56 1.30 -11.39
CA PHE A 298 6.12 0.55 -12.55
C PHE A 298 6.28 -0.97 -12.31
N THR A 299 7.42 -1.37 -11.76
CA THR A 299 7.69 -2.75 -11.35
C THR A 299 6.71 -3.22 -10.28
N TRP A 300 6.47 -2.41 -9.25
CA TRP A 300 5.50 -2.72 -8.19
C TRP A 300 4.07 -2.83 -8.72
N GLY A 301 3.70 -1.99 -9.70
CA GLY A 301 2.40 -2.09 -10.39
C GLY A 301 2.20 -3.40 -11.14
N ARG A 302 3.27 -4.01 -11.66
CA ARG A 302 3.22 -5.35 -12.29
C ARG A 302 3.05 -6.47 -11.26
N ALA A 303 3.63 -6.32 -10.09
CA ALA A 303 3.53 -7.29 -8.99
C ALA A 303 2.19 -7.19 -8.22
N MET A 304 1.57 -6.00 -8.19
CA MET A 304 0.36 -5.74 -7.42
C MET A 304 -0.80 -6.70 -7.73
N PRO A 305 -1.14 -7.01 -9.00
CA PRO A 305 -2.20 -7.99 -9.30
C PRO A 305 -1.90 -9.39 -8.74
N VAL A 306 -0.62 -9.79 -8.72
CA VAL A 306 -0.20 -11.09 -8.16
C VAL A 306 -0.44 -11.10 -6.65
N PHE A 307 -0.04 -10.03 -5.95
CA PHE A 307 -0.28 -9.85 -4.51
C PHE A 307 -1.78 -9.90 -4.18
N LEU A 308 -2.59 -9.15 -4.93
CA LEU A 308 -4.03 -9.08 -4.68
C LEU A 308 -4.72 -10.43 -4.90
N LYS A 309 -4.34 -11.17 -5.94
CA LYS A 309 -4.85 -12.52 -6.21
C LYS A 309 -4.35 -13.53 -5.18
N TRP A 310 -3.10 -13.44 -4.75
CA TRP A 310 -2.60 -14.28 -3.66
C TRP A 310 -3.36 -14.04 -2.35
N GLY A 311 -3.63 -12.78 -2.03
CA GLY A 311 -4.29 -12.40 -0.79
C GLY A 311 -5.79 -12.68 -0.76
N TRP A 312 -6.48 -12.46 -1.88
CA TRP A 312 -7.95 -12.43 -1.96
C TRP A 312 -8.53 -12.97 -3.27
N GLY A 313 -7.78 -13.80 -3.98
CA GLY A 313 -8.25 -14.42 -5.23
C GLY A 313 -9.49 -15.29 -5.00
N ILE A 314 -10.47 -15.14 -5.89
CA ILE A 314 -11.65 -16.01 -5.94
C ILE A 314 -11.21 -17.36 -6.54
N LYS A 315 -11.51 -18.47 -5.85
CA LYS A 315 -11.16 -19.84 -6.26
C LYS A 315 -12.19 -20.40 -7.25
#